data_6f4a879e772f1b1548bc7c1e9e17d1ed
#
_entry.id   6f4a879e772f1b1548bc7c1e9e17d1ed
#
_cell.length_a   1.000
_cell.length_b   1.000
_cell.length_c   1.000
_cell.angle_alpha   90.00
_cell.angle_beta   90.00
_cell.angle_gamma   90.00
#
_symmetry.space_group_name_H-M   'P 1'
#
loop_
_entity.id
_entity.type
_entity.pdbx_description
1 polymer ?
#
loop_
_entity_poly.entity_id
_entity_poly.type
_entity_poly.pdbx_seq_one_letter_code
_entity_poly.pdbx_strand_id
1 'polypeptide(L)'
;IFWYNTTCMYYLSSRKKKLAKKLFFMALTAVSIVIGVTVLTALMLGYSFNFNGTEGHVERIGILQVDSKPNGAEVYLNNQRHSTNTRARIAPIEGDYNLRIQKENYRTWQKQVKVKGGEITWVAYPRLIPNKLSPQSVLDLPKTLADALPSGSSRRYALLENATNPTVNIAFID
;
A
#
# COMPACT_ATOMS: atom_id res chain seq x y z
N ILE A 1 -48.96 -1.98 67.61
CA ILE A 1 -47.48 -1.83 67.48
C ILE A 1 -46.88 -2.75 66.36
N PHE A 2 -47.71 -3.49 65.63
CA PHE A 2 -47.19 -4.45 64.63
C PHE A 2 -47.17 -3.98 63.17
N TRP A 3 -47.62 -2.78 62.84
CA TRP A 3 -47.77 -2.30 61.45
C TRP A 3 -46.54 -1.53 60.88
N TYR A 4 -45.59 -1.14 61.72
CA TYR A 4 -44.47 -0.32 61.29
C TYR A 4 -43.29 -1.12 60.67
N ASN A 5 -43.19 -2.41 60.91
CA ASN A 5 -42.00 -3.20 60.45
C ASN A 5 -42.06 -3.71 59.01
N THR A 6 -43.23 -3.91 58.43
CA THR A 6 -43.40 -4.45 57.10
C THR A 6 -43.11 -3.43 55.97
N THR A 7 -43.50 -2.17 56.20
CA THR A 7 -43.26 -1.09 55.24
C THR A 7 -41.77 -0.71 55.11
N CYS A 8 -41.04 -0.74 56.22
CA CYS A 8 -39.59 -0.42 56.20
C CYS A 8 -38.76 -1.50 55.49
N MET A 9 -39.14 -2.77 55.67
CA MET A 9 -38.47 -3.92 55.01
C MET A 9 -38.71 -3.96 53.49
N TYR A 10 -39.90 -3.56 53.05
CA TYR A 10 -40.26 -3.47 51.64
C TYR A 10 -39.51 -2.31 50.94
N TYR A 11 -39.31 -1.18 51.62
CA TYR A 11 -38.59 -0.01 51.10
C TYR A 11 -37.09 -0.28 50.94
N LEU A 12 -36.47 -0.96 51.90
CA LEU A 12 -35.07 -1.40 51.84
C LEU A 12 -34.82 -2.42 50.71
N SER A 13 -35.75 -3.36 50.52
CA SER A 13 -35.68 -4.34 49.38
C SER A 13 -35.79 -3.64 48.03
N SER A 14 -36.63 -2.63 47.90
CA SER A 14 -36.78 -1.85 46.66
C SER A 14 -35.53 -1.05 46.30
N ARG A 15 -34.86 -0.42 47.29
CA ARG A 15 -33.60 0.31 47.08
C ARG A 15 -32.46 -0.62 46.64
N LYS A 16 -32.31 -1.77 47.27
CA LYS A 16 -31.31 -2.79 46.89
C LYS A 16 -31.50 -3.26 45.45
N LYS A 17 -32.75 -3.52 45.03
CA LYS A 17 -33.09 -3.90 43.66
C LYS A 17 -32.77 -2.80 42.64
N LYS A 18 -33.04 -1.52 42.95
CA LYS A 18 -32.69 -0.38 42.08
C LYS A 18 -31.17 -0.20 41.96
N LEU A 19 -30.45 -0.38 43.08
CA LEU A 19 -28.98 -0.27 43.07
C LEU A 19 -28.35 -1.42 42.28
N ALA A 20 -28.82 -2.65 42.44
CA ALA A 20 -28.37 -3.81 41.69
C ALA A 20 -28.60 -3.64 40.18
N LYS A 21 -29.77 -3.13 39.77
CA LYS A 21 -30.04 -2.78 38.35
C LYS A 21 -29.06 -1.73 37.83
N LYS A 22 -28.81 -0.65 38.60
CA LYS A 22 -27.85 0.39 38.18
C LYS A 22 -26.44 -0.17 38.02
N LEU A 23 -25.98 -0.98 38.96
CA LEU A 23 -24.68 -1.63 38.89
C LEU A 23 -24.57 -2.61 37.68
N PHE A 24 -25.64 -3.36 37.43
CA PHE A 24 -25.73 -4.24 36.28
C PHE A 24 -25.60 -3.49 34.94
N PHE A 25 -26.33 -2.37 34.78
CA PHE A 25 -26.21 -1.55 33.57
C PHE A 25 -24.83 -0.90 33.46
N MET A 26 -24.23 -0.44 34.54
CA MET A 26 -22.86 0.08 34.55
C MET A 26 -21.83 -1.00 34.14
N ALA A 27 -21.98 -2.21 34.66
CA ALA A 27 -21.12 -3.33 34.29
C ALA A 27 -21.29 -3.69 32.82
N LEU A 28 -22.53 -3.74 32.31
CA LEU A 28 -22.83 -4.02 30.93
C LEU A 28 -22.22 -2.98 29.98
N THR A 29 -22.32 -1.69 30.31
CA THR A 29 -21.71 -0.61 29.53
C THR A 29 -20.19 -0.69 29.56
N ALA A 30 -19.59 -0.99 30.69
CA ALA A 30 -18.12 -1.16 30.79
C ALA A 30 -17.63 -2.32 29.91
N VAL A 31 -18.31 -3.47 29.96
CA VAL A 31 -18.00 -4.64 29.12
C VAL A 31 -18.14 -4.30 27.62
N SER A 32 -19.21 -3.60 27.25
CA SER A 32 -19.43 -3.16 25.86
C SER A 32 -18.31 -2.25 25.37
N ILE A 33 -17.83 -1.33 26.18
CA ILE A 33 -16.70 -0.45 25.83
C ILE A 33 -15.42 -1.26 25.61
N VAL A 34 -15.11 -2.20 26.52
CA VAL A 34 -13.93 -3.03 26.41
C VAL A 34 -13.96 -3.86 25.11
N ILE A 35 -15.10 -4.48 24.80
CA ILE A 35 -15.27 -5.24 23.54
C ILE A 35 -15.08 -4.31 22.34
N GLY A 36 -15.71 -3.12 22.34
CA GLY A 36 -15.59 -2.16 21.27
C GLY A 36 -14.15 -1.73 21.02
N VAL A 37 -13.41 -1.40 22.07
CA VAL A 37 -11.99 -1.02 21.97
C VAL A 37 -11.15 -2.19 21.43
N THR A 38 -11.38 -3.41 21.91
CA THR A 38 -10.64 -4.59 21.44
C THR A 38 -10.86 -4.85 19.96
N VAL A 39 -12.11 -4.78 19.49
CA VAL A 39 -12.45 -4.94 18.06
C VAL A 39 -11.80 -3.84 17.23
N LEU A 40 -11.90 -2.58 17.64
CA LEU A 40 -11.27 -1.47 16.92
C LEU A 40 -9.75 -1.62 16.83
N THR A 41 -9.12 -2.04 17.94
CA THR A 41 -7.67 -2.29 17.95
C THR A 41 -7.30 -3.41 16.98
N ALA A 42 -8.07 -4.49 16.95
CA ALA A 42 -7.84 -5.58 16.02
C ALA A 42 -7.95 -5.13 14.55
N LEU A 43 -8.98 -4.33 14.21
CA LEU A 43 -9.13 -3.76 12.87
C LEU A 43 -7.97 -2.84 12.48
N MET A 44 -7.48 -2.02 13.42
CA MET A 44 -6.31 -1.15 13.20
C MET A 44 -5.02 -1.95 12.94
N LEU A 45 -4.87 -3.12 13.54
CA LEU A 45 -3.76 -4.04 13.31
C LEU A 45 -3.86 -4.83 11.99
N GLY A 46 -4.89 -4.54 11.16
CA GLY A 46 -5.11 -5.18 9.87
C GLY A 46 -5.77 -6.55 9.94
N TYR A 47 -6.38 -6.89 11.07
CA TYR A 47 -7.20 -8.11 11.14
C TYR A 47 -8.53 -7.89 10.42
N SER A 48 -8.86 -8.77 9.49
CA SER A 48 -10.15 -8.80 8.81
C SER A 48 -10.90 -10.06 9.20
N PHE A 49 -12.16 -9.85 9.56
CA PHE A 49 -13.07 -10.95 9.89
C PHE A 49 -13.84 -11.33 8.64
N ASN A 50 -13.55 -12.50 8.08
CA ASN A 50 -14.28 -13.03 6.95
C ASN A 50 -15.36 -14.00 7.45
N PHE A 51 -16.61 -13.59 7.31
CA PHE A 51 -17.79 -14.39 7.71
C PHE A 51 -18.39 -15.20 6.55
N ASN A 52 -17.71 -15.26 5.38
CA ASN A 52 -18.17 -16.02 4.23
C ASN A 52 -17.81 -17.50 4.41
N GLY A 53 -18.61 -18.23 5.16
CA GLY A 53 -18.46 -19.65 5.37
C GLY A 53 -18.87 -20.09 6.76
N THR A 54 -18.88 -21.40 6.99
CA THR A 54 -19.27 -22.04 8.25
C THR A 54 -18.24 -21.84 9.37
N GLU A 55 -17.02 -21.43 9.00
CA GLU A 55 -15.93 -21.14 9.92
C GLU A 55 -15.42 -19.72 9.65
N GLY A 56 -15.55 -18.83 10.66
CA GLY A 56 -15.01 -17.50 10.60
C GLY A 56 -13.49 -17.54 10.66
N HIS A 57 -12.82 -17.21 9.55
CA HIS A 57 -11.37 -17.06 9.51
C HIS A 57 -10.97 -15.62 9.78
N VAL A 58 -9.99 -15.45 10.66
CA VAL A 58 -9.35 -14.16 10.92
C VAL A 58 -8.09 -14.10 10.07
N GLU A 59 -8.10 -13.22 9.08
CA GLU A 59 -6.99 -13.03 8.14
C GLU A 59 -6.35 -11.66 8.35
N ARG A 60 -5.04 -11.58 8.20
CA ARG A 60 -4.32 -10.32 8.23
C ARG A 60 -4.19 -9.78 6.82
N ILE A 61 -4.70 -8.59 6.59
CA ILE A 61 -4.67 -7.90 5.31
C ILE A 61 -3.57 -6.84 5.32
N GLY A 62 -2.74 -6.84 4.28
CA GLY A 62 -1.81 -5.76 3.99
C GLY A 62 -2.32 -4.87 2.88
N ILE A 63 -1.59 -3.79 2.59
CA ILE A 63 -1.87 -2.92 1.45
C ILE A 63 -0.68 -2.99 0.49
N LEU A 64 -0.95 -3.36 -0.75
CA LEU A 64 0.01 -3.33 -1.84
C LEU A 64 -0.31 -2.16 -2.76
N GLN A 65 0.58 -1.18 -2.82
CA GLN A 65 0.46 -0.05 -3.73
C GLN A 65 1.42 -0.23 -4.90
N VAL A 66 0.87 -0.30 -6.11
CA VAL A 66 1.61 -0.56 -7.34
C VAL A 66 1.51 0.65 -8.26
N ASP A 67 2.66 1.19 -8.66
CA ASP A 67 2.77 2.22 -9.68
C ASP A 67 3.75 1.78 -10.77
N SER A 68 3.61 2.28 -11.99
CA SER A 68 4.51 1.98 -13.11
C SER A 68 4.71 3.17 -14.04
N LYS A 69 5.79 3.18 -14.77
CA LYS A 69 6.02 4.11 -15.89
C LYS A 69 6.20 3.31 -17.18
N PRO A 70 5.36 3.55 -18.21
CA PRO A 70 4.20 4.43 -18.23
C PRO A 70 3.03 3.89 -17.40
N ASN A 71 2.13 4.80 -16.99
CA ASN A 71 0.94 4.46 -16.22
C ASN A 71 -0.08 3.69 -17.08
N GLY A 72 -1.11 3.11 -16.43
CA GLY A 72 -2.19 2.42 -17.11
C GLY A 72 -1.79 1.00 -17.56
N ALA A 73 -0.81 0.39 -16.91
CA ALA A 73 -0.47 -1.02 -17.13
C ALA A 73 -1.40 -1.93 -16.32
N GLU A 74 -1.70 -3.09 -16.85
CA GLU A 74 -2.47 -4.13 -16.18
C GLU A 74 -1.66 -4.77 -15.06
N VAL A 75 -2.32 -5.01 -13.93
CA VAL A 75 -1.70 -5.59 -12.74
C VAL A 75 -2.26 -6.99 -12.51
N TYR A 76 -1.36 -7.94 -12.37
CA TYR A 76 -1.67 -9.34 -12.06
C TYR A 76 -1.01 -9.74 -10.75
N LEU A 77 -1.76 -10.38 -9.87
CA LEU A 77 -1.28 -10.94 -8.62
C LEU A 77 -1.51 -12.45 -8.65
N ASN A 78 -0.44 -13.25 -8.56
CA ASN A 78 -0.50 -14.72 -8.70
C ASN A 78 -1.28 -15.17 -9.96
N ASN A 79 -1.04 -14.53 -11.11
CA ASN A 79 -1.72 -14.72 -12.40
C ASN A 79 -3.19 -14.30 -12.46
N GLN A 80 -3.79 -13.85 -11.38
CA GLN A 80 -5.11 -13.23 -11.42
C GLN A 80 -5.00 -11.75 -11.79
N ARG A 81 -5.74 -11.33 -12.82
CA ARG A 81 -5.83 -9.93 -13.20
C ARG A 81 -6.59 -9.15 -12.15
N HIS A 82 -5.99 -8.08 -11.69
CA HIS A 82 -6.69 -7.13 -10.84
C HIS A 82 -7.49 -6.14 -11.68
N SER A 83 -8.65 -5.72 -11.19
CA SER A 83 -9.55 -4.84 -11.95
C SER A 83 -9.00 -3.44 -12.21
N THR A 84 -8.02 -3.01 -11.43
CA THR A 84 -7.43 -1.67 -11.50
C THR A 84 -6.06 -1.73 -12.17
N ASN A 85 -5.83 -0.84 -13.13
CA ASN A 85 -4.51 -0.64 -13.75
C ASN A 85 -3.56 0.13 -12.82
N THR A 86 -2.27 0.24 -13.19
CA THR A 86 -1.27 0.97 -12.37
C THR A 86 -1.67 2.40 -12.11
N ARG A 87 -1.41 2.80 -11.02
CA ARG A 87 -1.67 3.33 -9.68
C ARG A 87 -2.72 2.52 -8.91
N ALA A 88 -2.55 1.19 -8.89
CA ALA A 88 -3.46 0.30 -8.18
C ALA A 88 -3.14 0.26 -6.68
N ARG A 89 -4.18 0.24 -5.88
CA ARG A 89 -4.12 -0.08 -4.45
C ARG A 89 -4.91 -1.36 -4.23
N ILE A 90 -4.22 -2.39 -3.79
CA ILE A 90 -4.75 -3.73 -3.59
C ILE A 90 -4.60 -4.07 -2.12
N ALA A 91 -5.59 -4.75 -1.55
CA ALA A 91 -5.57 -5.21 -0.16
C ALA A 91 -5.54 -6.75 -0.11
N PRO A 92 -4.41 -7.39 -0.42
CA PRO A 92 -4.28 -8.83 -0.35
C PRO A 92 -4.06 -9.29 1.09
N ILE A 93 -4.33 -10.58 1.34
CA ILE A 93 -3.98 -11.26 2.59
C ILE A 93 -2.45 -11.28 2.73
N GLU A 94 -1.95 -11.35 3.96
CA GLU A 94 -0.52 -11.49 4.23
C GLU A 94 0.06 -12.73 3.52
N GLY A 95 1.16 -12.54 2.77
CA GLY A 95 1.77 -13.64 2.03
C GLY A 95 2.77 -13.18 0.97
N ASP A 96 3.31 -14.16 0.27
CA ASP A 96 4.22 -13.94 -0.86
C ASP A 96 3.43 -14.02 -2.18
N TYR A 97 3.59 -12.99 -3.01
CA TYR A 97 2.86 -12.83 -4.25
C TYR A 97 3.80 -12.64 -5.44
N ASN A 98 3.44 -13.24 -6.56
CA ASN A 98 4.09 -12.94 -7.84
C ASN A 98 3.33 -11.78 -8.50
N LEU A 99 3.91 -10.58 -8.42
CA LEU A 99 3.38 -9.39 -9.05
C LEU A 99 3.88 -9.31 -10.50
N ARG A 100 2.95 -9.27 -11.45
CA ARG A 100 3.23 -9.11 -12.88
C ARG A 100 2.51 -7.86 -13.38
N ILE A 101 3.26 -7.02 -14.10
CA ILE A 101 2.75 -5.80 -14.71
C ILE A 101 2.93 -5.92 -16.21
N GLN A 102 1.84 -5.74 -16.94
CA GLN A 102 1.81 -5.90 -18.40
C GLN A 102 1.15 -4.69 -19.06
N LYS A 103 1.74 -4.23 -20.14
CA LYS A 103 1.18 -3.19 -20.98
C LYS A 103 1.45 -3.52 -22.45
N GLU A 104 0.49 -3.22 -23.31
CA GLU A 104 0.63 -3.41 -24.74
C GLU A 104 1.85 -2.66 -25.27
N ASN A 105 2.62 -3.31 -26.16
CA ASN A 105 3.88 -2.84 -26.74
C ASN A 105 5.05 -2.65 -25.75
N TYR A 106 4.92 -3.18 -24.51
CA TYR A 106 5.98 -3.16 -23.51
C TYR A 106 6.34 -4.58 -23.05
N ARG A 107 7.58 -4.75 -22.62
CA ARG A 107 8.02 -5.99 -21.98
C ARG A 107 7.33 -6.18 -20.67
N THR A 108 6.87 -7.39 -20.39
CA THR A 108 6.26 -7.75 -19.12
C THR A 108 7.29 -7.63 -17.99
N TRP A 109 6.91 -6.97 -16.92
CA TRP A 109 7.70 -6.87 -15.70
C TRP A 109 7.09 -7.77 -14.63
N GLN A 110 7.93 -8.50 -13.90
CA GLN A 110 7.46 -9.36 -12.81
C GLN A 110 8.46 -9.40 -11.65
N LYS A 111 7.93 -9.50 -10.44
CA LYS A 111 8.71 -9.57 -9.20
C LYS A 111 7.92 -10.29 -8.12
N GLN A 112 8.61 -11.07 -7.29
CA GLN A 112 8.05 -11.58 -6.04
C GLN A 112 8.01 -10.46 -5.00
N VAL A 113 6.86 -10.29 -4.37
CA VAL A 113 6.59 -9.24 -3.38
C VAL A 113 6.01 -9.90 -2.15
N LYS A 114 6.59 -9.61 -0.99
CA LYS A 114 6.06 -10.05 0.30
C LYS A 114 5.16 -8.96 0.87
N VAL A 115 3.92 -9.30 1.12
CA VAL A 115 2.93 -8.42 1.77
C VAL A 115 2.79 -8.82 3.22
N LYS A 116 2.94 -7.86 4.13
CA LYS A 116 2.74 -8.07 5.56
C LYS A 116 1.42 -7.44 6.00
N GLY A 117 0.71 -8.12 6.90
CA GLY A 117 -0.54 -7.64 7.45
C GLY A 117 -0.38 -6.34 8.23
N GLY A 118 -1.28 -5.37 8.00
CA GLY A 118 -1.25 -4.06 8.63
C GLY A 118 -0.19 -3.10 8.09
N GLU A 119 0.64 -3.50 7.12
CA GLU A 119 1.68 -2.67 6.51
C GLU A 119 1.34 -2.30 5.07
N ILE A 120 1.91 -1.17 4.61
CA ILE A 120 1.83 -0.76 3.21
C ILE A 120 3.12 -1.17 2.50
N THR A 121 3.00 -2.06 1.52
CA THR A 121 4.10 -2.45 0.63
C THR A 121 4.04 -1.60 -0.64
N TRP A 122 5.10 -0.84 -0.89
CA TRP A 122 5.21 0.04 -2.05
C TRP A 122 6.01 -0.60 -3.18
N VAL A 123 5.43 -0.68 -4.37
CA VAL A 123 6.09 -1.06 -5.61
C VAL A 123 5.92 0.10 -6.61
N ALA A 124 6.74 1.14 -6.44
CA ALA A 124 6.56 2.42 -7.13
C ALA A 124 7.49 2.60 -8.34
N TYR A 125 8.37 1.62 -8.66
CA TYR A 125 9.46 1.84 -9.62
C TYR A 125 9.51 0.93 -10.85
N PRO A 126 8.53 0.10 -11.19
CA PRO A 126 8.58 -0.64 -12.45
C PRO A 126 8.59 0.33 -13.64
N ARG A 127 9.72 0.39 -14.33
CA ARG A 127 9.81 1.05 -15.63
C ARG A 127 9.63 -0.01 -16.70
N LEU A 128 8.55 0.08 -17.44
CA LEU A 128 8.28 -0.84 -18.54
C LEU A 128 9.08 -0.40 -19.76
N ILE A 129 9.80 -1.35 -20.35
CA ILE A 129 10.66 -1.12 -21.52
C ILE A 129 9.83 -1.42 -22.76
N PRO A 130 9.74 -0.51 -23.76
CA PRO A 130 9.06 -0.77 -25.01
C PRO A 130 9.67 -2.00 -25.75
N ASN A 131 8.82 -2.78 -26.41
CA ASN A 131 9.28 -3.93 -27.22
C ASN A 131 10.11 -3.48 -28.43
N LYS A 132 9.74 -2.33 -29.02
CA LYS A 132 10.47 -1.71 -30.11
C LYS A 132 11.08 -0.41 -29.61
N LEU A 133 12.39 -0.36 -29.57
CA LEU A 133 13.12 0.85 -29.30
C LEU A 133 13.32 1.55 -30.65
N SER A 134 12.82 2.77 -30.79
CA SER A 134 13.12 3.64 -31.92
C SER A 134 14.14 4.66 -31.42
N PRO A 135 15.45 4.40 -31.56
CA PRO A 135 16.46 5.36 -31.21
C PRO A 135 16.29 6.58 -32.13
N GLN A 136 16.04 7.74 -31.54
CA GLN A 136 16.14 9.01 -32.26
C GLN A 136 17.54 9.52 -32.07
N SER A 137 18.20 9.87 -33.19
CA SER A 137 19.42 10.65 -33.09
C SER A 137 19.08 12.00 -32.47
N VAL A 138 19.59 12.24 -31.28
CA VAL A 138 19.41 13.51 -30.58
C VAL A 138 20.41 14.55 -31.08
N LEU A 139 21.56 14.08 -31.54
CA LEU A 139 22.64 14.90 -32.06
C LEU A 139 23.44 14.10 -33.09
N ASP A 140 23.58 14.62 -34.30
CA ASP A 140 24.53 14.07 -35.30
C ASP A 140 25.92 14.67 -35.00
N LEU A 141 26.75 13.84 -34.40
CA LEU A 141 28.13 14.21 -34.10
C LEU A 141 29.00 14.16 -35.36
N PRO A 142 29.85 15.15 -35.59
CA PRO A 142 30.80 15.07 -36.69
C PRO A 142 31.70 13.84 -36.50
N LYS A 143 32.09 13.21 -37.61
CA LYS A 143 32.96 11.99 -37.64
C LYS A 143 34.33 12.21 -36.98
N THR A 144 34.69 13.42 -36.66
CA THR A 144 35.99 13.84 -36.12
C THR A 144 35.98 14.01 -34.60
N LEU A 145 34.97 13.49 -33.92
CA LEU A 145 34.89 13.57 -32.44
C LEU A 145 36.03 12.73 -31.82
N ALA A 146 36.92 13.40 -31.08
CA ALA A 146 38.05 12.73 -30.42
C ALA A 146 37.66 12.19 -29.04
N ASP A 147 36.85 12.95 -28.27
CA ASP A 147 36.46 12.57 -26.91
C ASP A 147 35.19 13.30 -26.47
N ALA A 148 34.52 12.74 -25.46
CA ALA A 148 33.32 13.29 -24.80
C ALA A 148 33.49 13.24 -23.30
N LEU A 149 33.68 14.38 -22.68
CA LEU A 149 33.84 14.47 -21.22
C LEU A 149 32.50 14.80 -20.53
N PRO A 150 32.01 13.92 -19.66
CA PRO A 150 30.79 14.19 -18.91
C PRO A 150 31.03 15.28 -17.84
N SER A 151 30.12 16.22 -17.73
CA SER A 151 30.04 17.13 -16.58
C SER A 151 29.60 16.39 -15.33
N GLY A 152 30.04 16.81 -14.16
CA GLY A 152 29.68 16.19 -12.87
C GLY A 152 28.17 16.11 -12.58
N SER A 153 27.31 16.79 -13.33
CA SER A 153 25.84 16.70 -13.22
C SER A 153 25.21 15.66 -14.16
N SER A 154 25.96 14.92 -14.94
CA SER A 154 25.50 13.89 -15.89
C SER A 154 24.52 14.37 -16.99
N ARG A 155 24.28 15.67 -17.11
CA ARG A 155 23.37 16.24 -18.10
C ARG A 155 24.09 17.06 -19.18
N ARG A 156 25.38 17.26 -19.03
CA ARG A 156 26.19 18.06 -19.94
C ARG A 156 27.42 17.30 -20.34
N TYR A 157 27.76 17.36 -21.62
CA TYR A 157 28.97 16.73 -22.17
C TYR A 157 29.75 17.81 -22.91
N ALA A 158 31.04 17.88 -22.64
CA ALA A 158 31.96 18.65 -23.47
C ALA A 158 32.47 17.73 -24.58
N LEU A 159 32.25 18.12 -25.83
CA LEU A 159 32.70 17.39 -27.00
C LEU A 159 34.02 18.00 -27.50
N LEU A 160 35.05 17.17 -27.58
CA LEU A 160 36.37 17.56 -28.12
C LEU A 160 36.44 17.12 -29.57
N GLU A 161 36.49 18.12 -30.45
CA GLU A 161 36.76 17.88 -31.88
C GLU A 161 38.27 17.85 -32.10
N ASN A 162 38.72 17.07 -33.02
CA ASN A 162 40.05 16.59 -33.34
C ASN A 162 41.25 17.44 -32.83
N ALA A 163 42.30 16.75 -32.39
CA ALA A 163 43.51 17.26 -31.70
C ALA A 163 44.36 18.26 -32.46
N THR A 164 44.14 18.51 -33.75
CA THR A 164 44.90 19.48 -34.55
C THR A 164 44.39 20.89 -34.50
N ASN A 165 43.14 21.09 -34.07
CA ASN A 165 42.53 22.40 -33.81
C ASN A 165 41.49 22.26 -32.69
N PRO A 166 41.85 22.50 -31.43
CA PRO A 166 40.96 22.28 -30.31
C PRO A 166 39.86 23.34 -30.23
N THR A 167 38.81 23.16 -31.02
CA THR A 167 37.55 23.87 -30.80
C THR A 167 36.73 23.05 -29.85
N VAL A 168 36.49 23.57 -28.64
CA VAL A 168 35.61 22.95 -27.66
C VAL A 168 34.18 23.36 -27.98
N ASN A 169 33.44 22.45 -28.62
CA ASN A 169 31.99 22.62 -28.79
C ASN A 169 31.26 22.01 -27.59
N ILE A 170 30.59 22.82 -26.81
CA ILE A 170 29.80 22.39 -25.67
C ILE A 170 28.36 22.17 -26.15
N ALA A 171 27.93 20.94 -26.25
CA ALA A 171 26.54 20.60 -26.50
C ALA A 171 25.83 20.34 -25.16
N PHE A 172 24.71 21.00 -24.97
CA PHE A 172 23.82 20.72 -23.83
C PHE A 172 22.73 19.75 -24.31
N ILE A 173 22.61 18.64 -23.64
CA ILE A 173 21.47 17.69 -23.83
C ILE A 173 20.61 17.85 -22.59
N ASP A 174 19.42 18.43 -22.75
CA ASP A 174 18.40 18.54 -21.71
C ASP A 174 17.56 17.28 -21.59
#